data_d0c05009e79a0ffe83350b7047bff590
#
_entry.id   d0c05009e79a0ffe83350b7047bff590
#
_cell.length_a   1.000
_cell.length_b   1.000
_cell.length_c   1.000
_cell.angle_alpha   90.00
_cell.angle_beta   90.00
_cell.angle_gamma   90.00
#
_symmetry.space_group_name_H-M   'P 1'
#
loop_
_entity.id
_entity.type
_entity.pdbx_description
1 polymer ?
#
loop_
_entity_poly.entity_id
_entity_poly.type
_entity_poly.pdbx_seq_one_letter_code
_entity_poly.pdbx_strand_id
1 'polypeptide(L)'
;FWNENTILCMSLSKLGLPGVRCGIVIASEEITQALTNMNGIISLAPGSVGPALANHIIGKGDLLKLSSEVIKPFYKQKSQRAVELLQEAITDERFRIHKPEGAIFLWLWFDELPITTMELYQRLKARGVLIVPGEYFFIGQKDEWDHAHQCLRMNYVQDDEMMQKGIAIIAEEVEKAYREGK
;
A
#
# COMPACT_ATOMS: atom_id res chain seq x y z
N PHE A 1 -21.22 1.36 9.32
CA PHE A 1 -21.70 0.97 10.65
C PHE A 1 -21.13 -0.38 11.01
N TRP A 2 -20.50 -0.50 12.19
CA TRP A 2 -20.05 -1.80 12.72
C TRP A 2 -21.25 -2.64 13.16
N ASN A 3 -21.19 -3.93 12.95
CA ASN A 3 -22.14 -4.93 13.47
C ASN A 3 -21.38 -6.22 13.82
N GLU A 4 -22.03 -7.18 14.46
CA GLU A 4 -21.42 -8.41 14.95
C GLU A 4 -20.78 -9.29 13.84
N ASN A 5 -21.20 -9.11 12.59
CA ASN A 5 -20.64 -9.81 11.43
C ASN A 5 -19.47 -9.04 10.77
N THR A 6 -19.01 -7.94 11.38
CA THR A 6 -17.95 -7.09 10.83
C THR A 6 -16.72 -7.16 11.72
N ILE A 7 -15.56 -7.44 11.14
CA ILE A 7 -14.26 -7.33 11.79
C ILE A 7 -13.59 -6.07 11.23
N LEU A 8 -13.41 -5.06 12.06
CA LEU A 8 -12.68 -3.85 11.69
C LEU A 8 -11.25 -3.92 12.21
N CYS A 9 -10.29 -3.89 11.30
CA CYS A 9 -8.87 -3.87 11.62
C CYS A 9 -8.28 -2.50 11.25
N MET A 10 -7.62 -1.87 12.20
CA MET A 10 -6.92 -0.60 12.01
C MET A 10 -5.45 -0.74 12.40
N SER A 11 -4.57 0.03 11.76
CA SER A 11 -3.14 0.05 12.08
C SER A 11 -2.65 1.46 12.32
N LEU A 12 -1.89 1.66 13.37
CA LEU A 12 -1.24 2.95 13.66
C LEU A 12 0.00 3.20 12.79
N SER A 13 0.47 2.20 12.05
CA SER A 13 1.64 2.32 11.18
C SER A 13 1.51 3.42 10.13
N LYS A 14 0.31 3.64 9.57
CA LYS A 14 0.03 4.65 8.55
C LYS A 14 -0.36 6.02 9.14
N LEU A 15 -0.45 6.10 10.46
CA LEU A 15 -0.65 7.34 11.21
C LEU A 15 0.68 7.93 11.74
N GLY A 16 1.81 7.54 11.12
CA GLY A 16 3.12 8.03 11.52
C GLY A 16 3.79 7.26 12.66
N LEU A 17 3.21 6.15 13.09
CA LEU A 17 3.70 5.31 14.20
C LEU A 17 4.04 3.87 13.77
N PRO A 18 4.84 3.66 12.70
CA PRO A 18 5.13 2.30 12.21
C PRO A 18 5.97 1.48 13.20
N GLY A 19 6.85 2.12 13.95
CA GLY A 19 7.77 1.46 14.89
C GLY A 19 7.08 0.91 16.15
N VAL A 20 5.90 1.38 16.51
CA VAL A 20 5.18 0.92 17.72
C VAL A 20 4.48 -0.43 17.53
N ARG A 21 4.37 -0.91 16.31
CA ARG A 21 3.79 -2.22 15.95
C ARG A 21 2.43 -2.46 16.61
N CYS A 22 1.55 -1.44 16.57
CA CYS A 22 0.23 -1.49 17.21
C CYS A 22 -0.87 -1.54 16.15
N GLY A 23 -1.79 -2.49 16.33
CA GLY A 23 -3.05 -2.60 15.61
C GLY A 23 -4.23 -2.58 16.58
N ILE A 24 -5.39 -2.25 16.05
CA ILE A 24 -6.65 -2.22 16.79
C ILE A 24 -7.62 -3.12 16.03
N VAL A 25 -8.25 -4.06 16.72
CA VAL A 25 -9.30 -4.91 16.15
C VAL A 25 -10.60 -4.66 16.92
N ILE A 26 -11.65 -4.41 16.18
CA ILE A 26 -13.03 -4.30 16.70
C ILE A 26 -13.82 -5.44 16.06
N ALA A 27 -14.30 -6.35 16.87
CA ALA A 27 -15.04 -7.55 16.44
C ALA A 27 -16.04 -7.98 17.53
N SER A 28 -16.79 -9.06 17.28
CA SER A 28 -17.62 -9.68 18.31
C SER A 28 -16.78 -10.19 19.48
N GLU A 29 -17.37 -10.38 20.64
CA GLU A 29 -16.70 -10.87 21.84
C GLU A 29 -16.02 -12.24 21.60
N GLU A 30 -16.71 -13.15 20.90
CA GLU A 30 -16.19 -14.47 20.55
C GLU A 30 -14.88 -14.36 19.73
N ILE A 31 -14.86 -13.53 18.69
CA ILE A 31 -13.68 -13.32 17.84
C ILE A 31 -12.57 -12.65 18.63
N THR A 32 -12.89 -11.65 19.44
CA THR A 32 -11.90 -10.94 20.27
C THR A 32 -11.26 -11.88 21.29
N GLN A 33 -12.06 -12.76 21.90
CA GLN A 33 -11.55 -13.79 22.83
C GLN A 33 -10.63 -14.80 22.11
N ALA A 34 -11.02 -15.25 20.91
CA ALA A 34 -10.20 -16.15 20.11
C ALA A 34 -8.85 -15.51 19.73
N LEU A 35 -8.85 -14.24 19.31
CA LEU A 35 -7.63 -13.48 19.00
C LEU A 35 -6.74 -13.29 20.24
N THR A 36 -7.35 -13.05 21.40
CA THR A 36 -6.62 -12.92 22.68
C THR A 36 -5.92 -14.23 23.04
N ASN A 37 -6.62 -15.34 22.91
CA ASN A 37 -6.07 -16.66 23.18
C ASN A 37 -4.94 -17.01 22.21
N MET A 38 -5.10 -16.73 20.91
CA MET A 38 -4.05 -16.91 19.91
C MET A 38 -2.80 -16.07 20.23
N ASN A 39 -2.98 -14.82 20.60
CA ASN A 39 -1.89 -13.94 21.01
C ASN A 39 -1.14 -14.47 22.23
N GLY A 40 -1.88 -15.02 23.20
CA GLY A 40 -1.31 -15.67 24.38
C GLY A 40 -0.42 -16.86 24.03
N ILE A 41 -0.78 -17.63 23.00
CA ILE A 41 0.02 -18.77 22.54
C ILE A 41 1.23 -18.32 21.71
N ILE A 42 1.05 -17.34 20.80
CA ILE A 42 2.11 -16.94 19.85
C ILE A 42 3.17 -16.06 20.52
N SER A 43 2.75 -15.12 21.37
CA SER A 43 3.60 -14.04 21.87
C SER A 43 3.64 -13.95 23.41
N LEU A 44 2.92 -14.84 24.12
CA LEU A 44 2.64 -14.78 25.56
C LEU A 44 1.85 -13.52 25.95
N ALA A 45 2.33 -12.34 25.54
CA ALA A 45 1.62 -11.05 25.62
C ALA A 45 2.10 -10.12 24.50
N PRO A 46 1.24 -9.28 23.93
CA PRO A 46 1.68 -8.22 23.02
C PRO A 46 2.56 -7.20 23.75
N GLY A 47 3.53 -6.62 23.03
CA GLY A 47 4.38 -5.58 23.59
C GLY A 47 3.57 -4.37 24.08
N SER A 48 3.83 -3.92 25.29
CA SER A 48 3.05 -2.83 25.95
C SER A 48 3.42 -1.43 25.49
N VAL A 49 4.60 -1.22 24.92
CA VAL A 49 5.11 0.11 24.51
C VAL A 49 4.21 0.77 23.45
N GLY A 50 3.85 0.01 22.40
CA GLY A 50 2.98 0.49 21.34
C GLY A 50 1.61 0.94 21.86
N PRO A 51 0.86 0.08 22.58
CA PRO A 51 -0.40 0.44 23.20
C PRO A 51 -0.31 1.63 24.18
N ALA A 52 0.76 1.71 24.98
CA ALA A 52 0.95 2.82 25.93
C ALA A 52 1.12 4.17 25.21
N LEU A 53 1.93 4.23 24.15
CA LEU A 53 2.10 5.43 23.33
C LEU A 53 0.78 5.80 22.62
N ALA A 54 0.10 4.80 22.05
CA ALA A 54 -1.17 5.00 21.37
C ALA A 54 -2.25 5.52 22.32
N ASN A 55 -2.35 4.95 23.53
CA ASN A 55 -3.33 5.35 24.52
C ASN A 55 -3.20 6.83 24.91
N HIS A 56 -1.97 7.34 25.02
CA HIS A 56 -1.75 8.75 25.32
C HIS A 56 -2.31 9.69 24.23
N ILE A 57 -2.09 9.32 22.95
CA ILE A 57 -2.56 10.11 21.80
C ILE A 57 -4.07 9.96 21.62
N ILE A 58 -4.60 8.74 21.76
CA ILE A 58 -6.04 8.46 21.63
C ILE A 58 -6.83 9.09 22.78
N GLY A 59 -6.35 8.94 23.99
CA GLY A 59 -7.04 9.46 25.19
C GLY A 59 -7.21 10.98 25.21
N LYS A 60 -6.35 11.72 24.54
CA LYS A 60 -6.46 13.18 24.35
C LYS A 60 -7.34 13.58 23.16
N GLY A 61 -7.76 12.64 22.32
CA GLY A 61 -8.45 12.92 21.05
C GLY A 61 -7.55 13.48 19.95
N ASP A 62 -6.25 13.59 20.19
CA ASP A 62 -5.29 14.21 19.27
C ASP A 62 -5.06 13.35 17.99
N LEU A 63 -5.37 12.05 18.04
CA LEU A 63 -5.16 11.15 16.92
C LEU A 63 -5.94 11.57 15.65
N LEU A 64 -7.21 11.89 15.81
CA LEU A 64 -8.05 12.32 14.67
C LEU A 64 -7.61 13.68 14.14
N LYS A 65 -7.22 14.57 15.01
CA LYS A 65 -6.71 15.89 14.67
C LYS A 65 -5.38 15.77 13.91
N LEU A 66 -4.43 14.99 14.43
CA LEU A 66 -3.17 14.69 13.75
C LEU A 66 -3.40 14.08 12.36
N SER A 67 -4.33 13.13 12.27
CA SER A 67 -4.67 12.48 11.00
C SER A 67 -5.24 13.47 9.98
N SER A 68 -6.19 14.31 10.37
CA SER A 68 -6.89 15.22 9.45
C SER A 68 -6.09 16.47 9.08
N GLU A 69 -5.34 17.03 10.02
CA GLU A 69 -4.68 18.32 9.85
C GLU A 69 -3.22 18.22 9.40
N VAL A 70 -2.56 17.08 9.67
CA VAL A 70 -1.13 16.92 9.37
C VAL A 70 -0.90 15.77 8.37
N ILE A 71 -1.33 14.56 8.72
CA ILE A 71 -0.96 13.36 7.96
C ILE A 71 -1.66 13.32 6.61
N LYS A 72 -2.96 13.54 6.59
CA LYS A 72 -3.76 13.52 5.36
C LYS A 72 -3.32 14.57 4.33
N PRO A 73 -3.14 15.86 4.67
CA PRO A 73 -2.64 16.86 3.74
C PRO A 73 -1.25 16.50 3.19
N PHE A 74 -0.34 16.06 4.04
CA PHE A 74 1.03 15.69 3.67
C PHE A 74 1.04 14.56 2.61
N TYR A 75 0.36 13.45 2.89
CA TYR A 75 0.33 12.32 1.95
C TYR A 75 -0.51 12.61 0.71
N LYS A 76 -1.53 13.46 0.81
CA LYS A 76 -2.29 13.91 -0.36
C LYS A 76 -1.40 14.66 -1.35
N GLN A 77 -0.56 15.57 -0.87
CA GLN A 77 0.38 16.31 -1.71
C GLN A 77 1.41 15.37 -2.36
N LYS A 78 1.98 14.45 -1.59
CA LYS A 78 2.92 13.44 -2.14
C LYS A 78 2.27 12.53 -3.19
N SER A 79 1.04 12.10 -2.95
CA SER A 79 0.28 11.30 -3.88
C SER A 79 0.03 12.03 -5.20
N GLN A 80 -0.38 13.30 -5.13
CA GLN A 80 -0.60 14.15 -6.31
C GLN A 80 0.69 14.30 -7.11
N ARG A 81 1.81 14.59 -6.43
CA ARG A 81 3.11 14.72 -7.08
C ARG A 81 3.56 13.42 -7.75
N ALA A 82 3.35 12.27 -7.11
CA ALA A 82 3.67 10.97 -7.70
C ALA A 82 2.81 10.66 -8.95
N VAL A 83 1.53 11.02 -8.92
CA VAL A 83 0.63 10.87 -10.07
C VAL A 83 1.08 11.75 -11.24
N GLU A 84 1.41 13.02 -11.00
CA GLU A 84 1.94 13.94 -12.01
C GLU A 84 3.19 13.38 -12.67
N LEU A 85 4.18 12.96 -11.87
CA LEU A 85 5.43 12.39 -12.36
C LEU A 85 5.22 11.12 -13.20
N LEU A 86 4.30 10.25 -12.79
CA LEU A 86 3.97 9.04 -13.55
C LEU A 86 3.31 9.38 -14.88
N GLN A 87 2.37 10.34 -14.90
CA GLN A 87 1.68 10.77 -16.13
C GLN A 87 2.60 11.52 -17.10
N GLU A 88 3.59 12.26 -16.58
CA GLU A 88 4.63 12.90 -17.38
C GLU A 88 5.60 11.87 -17.98
N ALA A 89 5.97 10.83 -17.21
CA ALA A 89 6.97 9.84 -17.62
C ALA A 89 6.39 8.72 -18.49
N ILE A 90 5.12 8.33 -18.31
CA ILE A 90 4.48 7.23 -19.03
C ILE A 90 3.32 7.79 -19.84
N THR A 91 3.55 8.00 -21.12
CA THR A 91 2.58 8.61 -22.04
C THR A 91 1.73 7.60 -22.83
N ASP A 92 2.00 6.31 -22.67
CA ASP A 92 1.23 5.24 -23.34
C ASP A 92 -0.22 5.24 -22.83
N GLU A 93 -1.17 5.26 -23.75
CA GLU A 93 -2.62 5.33 -23.46
C GLU A 93 -3.15 4.07 -22.73
N ARG A 94 -2.40 3.00 -22.70
CA ARG A 94 -2.72 1.76 -21.95
C ARG A 94 -2.36 1.85 -20.47
N PHE A 95 -1.62 2.87 -20.06
CA PHE A 95 -1.31 3.12 -18.66
C PHE A 95 -2.49 3.75 -17.92
N ARG A 96 -2.82 3.20 -16.76
CA ARG A 96 -3.88 3.70 -15.88
C ARG A 96 -3.38 3.76 -14.44
N ILE A 97 -3.86 4.75 -13.71
CA ILE A 97 -3.65 4.87 -12.26
C ILE A 97 -5.02 4.83 -11.61
N HIS A 98 -5.22 3.89 -10.68
CA HIS A 98 -6.42 3.90 -9.84
C HIS A 98 -6.43 5.19 -9.01
N LYS A 99 -7.57 5.87 -8.98
CA LYS A 99 -7.74 7.15 -8.25
C LYS A 99 -7.29 7.00 -6.80
N PRO A 100 -6.22 7.69 -6.36
CA PRO A 100 -5.75 7.58 -4.99
C PRO A 100 -6.66 8.41 -4.06
N GLU A 101 -7.33 7.74 -3.12
CA GLU A 101 -8.20 8.40 -2.15
C GLU A 101 -7.65 8.33 -0.71
N GLY A 102 -6.51 7.67 -0.52
CA GLY A 102 -5.87 7.55 0.78
C GLY A 102 -4.66 6.62 0.78
N ALA A 103 -4.24 6.23 1.98
CA ALA A 103 -3.06 5.40 2.26
C ALA A 103 -1.74 6.02 1.75
N ILE A 104 -0.79 5.17 1.37
CA ILE A 104 0.57 5.55 0.96
C ILE A 104 1.00 4.80 -0.31
N PHE A 105 0.05 4.27 -1.04
CA PHE A 105 0.30 3.45 -2.22
C PHE A 105 -0.51 3.95 -3.40
N LEU A 106 0.06 3.84 -4.61
CA LEU A 106 -0.64 3.92 -5.87
C LEU A 106 -0.81 2.52 -6.43
N TRP A 107 -1.95 2.31 -7.11
CA TRP A 107 -2.23 1.12 -7.88
C TRP A 107 -2.14 1.48 -9.35
N LEU A 108 -1.17 0.89 -10.03
CA LEU A 108 -0.85 1.13 -11.44
C LEU A 108 -1.32 -0.06 -12.25
N TRP A 109 -1.95 0.19 -13.38
CA TRP A 109 -2.37 -0.82 -14.33
C TRP A 109 -1.80 -0.51 -15.72
N PHE A 110 -1.16 -1.49 -16.30
CA PHE A 110 -0.55 -1.46 -17.63
C PHE A 110 -1.33 -2.43 -18.52
N ASP A 111 -2.37 -1.92 -19.18
CA ASP A 111 -3.26 -2.71 -20.02
C ASP A 111 -2.47 -3.32 -21.19
N GLU A 112 -2.77 -4.59 -21.55
CA GLU A 112 -2.06 -5.34 -22.59
C GLU A 112 -0.53 -5.37 -22.41
N LEU A 113 -0.03 -5.33 -21.17
CA LEU A 113 1.41 -5.47 -20.93
C LEU A 113 1.88 -6.85 -21.43
N PRO A 114 2.85 -6.93 -22.38
CA PRO A 114 3.23 -8.20 -23.02
C PRO A 114 4.07 -9.12 -22.14
N ILE A 115 4.43 -8.67 -20.95
CA ILE A 115 5.10 -9.46 -19.91
C ILE A 115 4.27 -9.41 -18.63
N THR A 116 4.46 -10.37 -17.72
CA THR A 116 3.81 -10.30 -16.40
C THR A 116 4.44 -9.21 -15.53
N THR A 117 3.67 -8.67 -14.60
CA THR A 117 4.21 -7.72 -13.61
C THR A 117 5.24 -8.36 -12.68
N MET A 118 5.26 -9.68 -12.56
CA MET A 118 6.35 -10.40 -11.89
C MET A 118 7.66 -10.30 -12.68
N GLU A 119 7.63 -10.45 -14.00
CA GLU A 119 8.81 -10.27 -14.85
C GLU A 119 9.26 -8.81 -14.81
N LEU A 120 8.33 -7.87 -14.94
CA LEU A 120 8.63 -6.44 -14.80
C LEU A 120 9.27 -6.13 -13.45
N TYR A 121 8.79 -6.74 -12.36
CA TYR A 121 9.41 -6.60 -11.03
C TYR A 121 10.87 -7.08 -11.02
N GLN A 122 11.21 -8.19 -11.67
CA GLN A 122 12.59 -8.67 -11.72
C GLN A 122 13.51 -7.69 -12.49
N ARG A 123 13.02 -7.13 -13.60
CA ARG A 123 13.74 -6.11 -14.37
C ARG A 123 13.97 -4.84 -13.52
N LEU A 124 12.96 -4.36 -12.85
CA LEU A 124 13.02 -3.19 -11.96
C LEU A 124 13.94 -3.42 -10.76
N LYS A 125 13.85 -4.60 -10.15
CA LYS A 125 14.72 -4.99 -9.02
C LYS A 125 16.20 -4.98 -9.39
N ALA A 126 16.55 -5.45 -10.58
CA ALA A 126 17.91 -5.42 -11.08
C ALA A 126 18.46 -3.99 -11.24
N ARG A 127 17.56 -2.99 -11.35
CA ARG A 127 17.89 -1.55 -11.42
C ARG A 127 17.68 -0.82 -10.09
N GLY A 128 17.46 -1.54 -8.99
CA GLY A 128 17.32 -0.98 -7.65
C GLY A 128 15.91 -0.45 -7.31
N VAL A 129 14.89 -0.72 -8.14
CA VAL A 129 13.50 -0.31 -7.88
C VAL A 129 12.70 -1.51 -7.38
N LEU A 130 12.12 -1.37 -6.17
CA LEU A 130 11.28 -2.40 -5.56
C LEU A 130 9.82 -1.94 -5.58
N ILE A 131 8.99 -2.75 -6.22
CA ILE A 131 7.52 -2.60 -6.28
C ILE A 131 6.87 -3.91 -5.87
N VAL A 132 5.55 -3.95 -5.75
CA VAL A 132 4.85 -5.20 -5.48
C VAL A 132 3.97 -5.56 -6.67
N PRO A 133 4.19 -6.73 -7.31
CA PRO A 133 3.32 -7.23 -8.37
C PRO A 133 1.87 -7.38 -7.91
N GLY A 134 0.93 -7.09 -8.82
CA GLY A 134 -0.50 -7.06 -8.53
C GLY A 134 -1.06 -8.43 -8.17
N GLU A 135 -0.53 -9.50 -8.77
CA GLU A 135 -1.02 -10.87 -8.58
C GLU A 135 -1.10 -11.30 -7.10
N TYR A 136 -0.25 -10.74 -6.23
CA TYR A 136 -0.32 -11.01 -4.78
C TYR A 136 -1.58 -10.47 -4.09
N PHE A 137 -2.38 -9.65 -4.76
CA PHE A 137 -3.59 -9.03 -4.21
C PHE A 137 -4.88 -9.67 -4.71
N PHE A 138 -4.81 -10.58 -5.68
CA PHE A 138 -5.96 -11.29 -6.25
C PHE A 138 -6.07 -12.71 -5.69
N ILE A 139 -6.08 -12.82 -4.36
CA ILE A 139 -6.11 -14.10 -3.64
C ILE A 139 -7.47 -14.79 -3.84
N GLY A 140 -7.45 -16.10 -4.12
CA GLY A 140 -8.65 -16.93 -4.21
C GLY A 140 -9.36 -16.90 -5.56
N GLN A 141 -8.82 -16.20 -6.54
CA GLN A 141 -9.27 -16.34 -7.94
C GLN A 141 -8.91 -17.73 -8.46
N LYS A 142 -9.92 -18.40 -9.06
CA LYS A 142 -9.76 -19.75 -9.61
C LYS A 142 -9.38 -19.73 -11.09
N ASP A 143 -9.77 -18.67 -11.78
CA ASP A 143 -9.54 -18.51 -13.21
C ASP A 143 -8.35 -17.56 -13.43
N GLU A 144 -7.57 -17.85 -14.46
CA GLU A 144 -6.51 -16.97 -14.90
C GLU A 144 -7.12 -15.64 -15.38
N TRP A 145 -6.59 -14.53 -14.88
CA TRP A 145 -7.08 -13.20 -15.21
C TRP A 145 -5.91 -12.27 -15.51
N ASP A 146 -5.78 -11.91 -16.77
CA ASP A 146 -4.66 -11.10 -17.27
C ASP A 146 -4.44 -9.81 -16.48
N HIS A 147 -5.53 -9.15 -16.07
CA HIS A 147 -5.44 -7.95 -15.27
C HIS A 147 -4.63 -8.11 -13.97
N ALA A 148 -4.68 -9.29 -13.34
CA ALA A 148 -3.90 -9.56 -12.13
C ALA A 148 -2.40 -9.50 -12.40
N HIS A 149 -1.98 -9.86 -13.63
CA HIS A 149 -0.59 -9.86 -14.09
C HIS A 149 -0.16 -8.54 -14.74
N GLN A 150 -1.05 -7.54 -14.79
CA GLN A 150 -0.83 -6.24 -15.42
C GLN A 150 -0.80 -5.10 -14.39
N CYS A 151 -0.98 -5.40 -13.09
CA CYS A 151 -1.06 -4.41 -12.03
C CYS A 151 0.19 -4.37 -11.16
N LEU A 152 0.52 -3.18 -10.65
CA LEU A 152 1.59 -2.95 -9.69
C LEU A 152 1.12 -2.10 -8.53
N ARG A 153 1.58 -2.40 -7.31
CA ARG A 153 1.47 -1.49 -6.19
C ARG A 153 2.79 -0.75 -5.97
N MET A 154 2.77 0.56 -6.09
CA MET A 154 3.89 1.45 -5.85
C MET A 154 3.68 2.26 -4.56
N ASN A 155 4.75 2.43 -3.77
CA ASN A 155 4.80 3.30 -2.61
C ASN A 155 5.32 4.69 -3.04
N TYR A 156 4.75 5.78 -2.50
CA TYR A 156 5.14 7.16 -2.82
C TYR A 156 5.69 7.96 -1.62
N VAL A 157 6.13 7.30 -0.54
CA VAL A 157 6.60 8.00 0.67
C VAL A 157 8.07 8.41 0.65
N GLN A 158 8.83 7.96 -0.34
CA GLN A 158 10.22 8.35 -0.51
C GLN A 158 10.36 9.87 -0.74
N ASP A 159 11.58 10.40 -0.64
CA ASP A 159 11.85 11.77 -1.05
C ASP A 159 11.62 11.96 -2.56
N ASP A 160 11.47 13.20 -2.99
CA ASP A 160 11.10 13.53 -4.36
C ASP A 160 12.17 13.10 -5.38
N GLU A 161 13.45 13.17 -5.03
CA GLU A 161 14.54 12.78 -5.92
C GLU A 161 14.53 11.25 -6.15
N MET A 162 14.39 10.45 -5.09
CA MET A 162 14.30 9.00 -5.21
C MET A 162 13.02 8.57 -5.94
N MET A 163 11.91 9.27 -5.70
CA MET A 163 10.65 9.00 -6.38
C MET A 163 10.77 9.29 -7.89
N GLN A 164 11.35 10.42 -8.29
CA GLN A 164 11.58 10.75 -9.70
C GLN A 164 12.47 9.72 -10.39
N LYS A 165 13.58 9.33 -9.76
CA LYS A 165 14.49 8.30 -10.30
C LYS A 165 13.78 6.95 -10.45
N GLY A 166 13.02 6.54 -9.45
CA GLY A 166 12.29 5.29 -9.48
C GLY A 166 11.21 5.28 -10.57
N ILE A 167 10.47 6.36 -10.73
CA ILE A 167 9.44 6.51 -11.76
C ILE A 167 10.05 6.50 -13.17
N ALA A 168 11.19 7.18 -13.37
CA ALA A 168 11.88 7.16 -14.65
C ALA A 168 12.30 5.73 -15.05
N ILE A 169 12.83 4.96 -14.10
CA ILE A 169 13.20 3.56 -14.34
C ILE A 169 11.97 2.71 -14.66
N ILE A 170 10.85 2.92 -13.95
CA ILE A 170 9.60 2.21 -14.24
C ILE A 170 9.13 2.53 -15.67
N ALA A 171 9.12 3.79 -16.06
CA ALA A 171 8.70 4.22 -17.40
C ALA A 171 9.55 3.57 -18.49
N GLU A 172 10.88 3.58 -18.36
CA GLU A 172 11.79 2.97 -19.33
C GLU A 172 11.55 1.46 -19.48
N GLU A 173 11.38 0.73 -18.38
CA GLU A 173 11.15 -0.73 -18.45
C GLU A 173 9.76 -1.08 -19.02
N VAL A 174 8.73 -0.28 -18.71
CA VAL A 174 7.39 -0.44 -19.29
C VAL A 174 7.40 -0.16 -20.79
N GLU A 175 8.00 0.95 -21.21
CA GLU A 175 8.14 1.25 -22.65
C GLU A 175 8.93 0.16 -23.40
N LYS A 176 10.00 -0.34 -22.79
CA LYS A 176 10.79 -1.44 -23.33
C LYS A 176 9.95 -2.68 -23.50
N ALA A 177 9.17 -3.06 -22.47
CA ALA A 177 8.27 -4.22 -22.54
C ALA A 177 7.25 -4.10 -23.68
N TYR A 178 6.61 -2.94 -23.83
CA TYR A 178 5.65 -2.70 -24.91
C TYR A 178 6.30 -2.72 -26.33
N ARG A 179 7.58 -2.37 -26.43
CA ARG A 179 8.32 -2.45 -27.70
C ARG A 179 8.74 -3.88 -28.06
N GLU A 180 9.12 -4.68 -27.07
CA GLU A 180 9.54 -6.08 -27.24
C GLU A 180 8.35 -7.00 -27.58
N GLY A 181 7.14 -6.68 -27.21
CA GLY A 181 5.93 -7.44 -27.48
C GLY A 181 5.25 -7.13 -28.81
N LYS A 182 5.82 -6.23 -29.63
CA LYS A 182 5.38 -5.95 -31.01
C LYS A 182 6.16 -6.79 -31.99
#